data_572f834540887d5fdd2567373f5fb946
#
_entry.id   572f834540887d5fdd2567373f5fb946
#
_cell.length_a   1.000
_cell.length_b   1.000
_cell.length_c   1.000
_cell.angle_alpha   90.00
_cell.angle_beta   90.00
_cell.angle_gamma   90.00
#
_symmetry.space_group_name_H-M   'P 1'
#
loop_
_entity.id
_entity.type
_entity.pdbx_description
1 polymer ?
#
loop_
_entity_poly.entity_id
_entity_poly.type
_entity_poly.pdbx_seq_one_letter_code
_entity_poly.pdbx_strand_id
1 'polypeptide(L)'
;IHHRLVGSEMCIRDSHRDNCPGGQYLRLTKQRIIGTLVATLVLSLLLVSSMVEDWGRLSDGPGNLIIFINESLWPPDWSVIEPQAYPVCTVYPLFDFTCSTAWIGMVETIKIAFASTVFGMIISLPISLLAARNLNPTWVSLPARLALSVCRSLPSIIWAIFFVILVGFGPFSGVLAMTVYTVGYLGKLQYEAIEGLSRTPLDASRAMGLSKIETALGVVIPESANELISQMIFMFEYNFRHGTVIG
;
A
#
# COMPACT_ATOMS: atom_id res chain seq x y z
N ILE A 1 4.95 -2.80 43.92
CA ILE A 1 4.34 -3.11 42.61
C ILE A 1 3.32 -4.27 42.73
N HIS A 2 3.47 -5.20 43.66
CA HIS A 2 2.52 -6.33 43.85
C HIS A 2 1.15 -5.96 44.44
N HIS A 3 1.01 -4.83 45.16
CA HIS A 3 -0.25 -4.45 45.80
C HIS A 3 -1.30 -3.81 44.86
N ARG A 4 -0.94 -3.40 43.65
CA ARG A 4 -1.90 -2.79 42.68
C ARG A 4 -2.59 -3.81 41.75
N LEU A 5 -2.03 -5.01 41.62
CA LEU A 5 -2.59 -6.05 40.72
C LEU A 5 -3.67 -6.89 41.42
N VAL A 6 -3.59 -7.06 42.75
CA VAL A 6 -4.53 -7.89 43.51
C VAL A 6 -5.94 -7.24 43.56
N GLY A 7 -6.04 -5.93 43.48
CA GLY A 7 -7.34 -5.21 43.51
C GLY A 7 -8.12 -5.29 42.17
N SER A 8 -7.43 -5.49 41.04
CA SER A 8 -8.05 -5.57 39.71
C SER A 8 -8.60 -6.97 39.37
N GLU A 9 -7.95 -8.00 39.88
CA GLU A 9 -8.42 -9.38 39.67
C GLU A 9 -9.64 -9.75 40.49
N MET A 10 -9.80 -9.16 41.66
CA MET A 10 -10.94 -9.38 42.54
C MET A 10 -12.24 -8.75 42.00
N CYS A 11 -12.15 -7.64 41.26
CA CYS A 11 -13.31 -7.00 40.62
C CYS A 11 -13.81 -7.73 39.37
N ILE A 12 -12.97 -8.54 38.71
CA ILE A 12 -13.37 -9.31 37.49
C ILE A 12 -14.25 -10.51 37.91
N ARG A 13 -14.09 -11.02 39.11
CA ARG A 13 -14.78 -12.24 39.58
C ARG A 13 -16.20 -11.98 40.12
N ASP A 14 -16.51 -10.76 40.53
CA ASP A 14 -17.83 -10.35 41.04
C ASP A 14 -18.58 -9.44 40.07
N SER A 15 -18.89 -9.96 38.89
CA SER A 15 -19.53 -9.22 37.78
C SER A 15 -20.98 -8.77 38.04
N HIS A 16 -21.46 -8.75 39.30
CA HIS A 16 -22.84 -8.39 39.64
C HIS A 16 -22.99 -7.22 40.58
N ARG A 17 -21.97 -6.42 40.85
CA ARG A 17 -22.10 -5.21 41.68
C ARG A 17 -21.57 -3.97 40.96
N ASP A 18 -22.50 -3.06 40.68
CA ASP A 18 -22.32 -1.78 39.96
C ASP A 18 -21.41 -0.75 40.67
N ASN A 19 -20.63 -1.14 41.68
CA ASN A 19 -19.87 -0.24 42.57
C ASN A 19 -18.35 -0.37 42.51
N CYS A 20 -17.78 -1.02 41.47
CA CYS A 20 -16.32 -0.98 41.29
C CYS A 20 -15.90 0.31 40.56
N PRO A 21 -14.94 1.09 41.13
CA PRO A 21 -14.49 2.34 40.52
C PRO A 21 -13.93 2.18 39.11
N GLY A 22 -13.47 0.98 38.74
CA GLY A 22 -13.05 0.65 37.35
C GLY A 22 -14.20 0.57 36.33
N GLY A 23 -15.41 0.25 36.77
CA GLY A 23 -16.59 0.14 35.89
C GLY A 23 -17.05 1.49 35.34
N GLN A 24 -16.92 2.55 36.12
CA GLN A 24 -17.26 3.90 35.65
C GLN A 24 -16.28 4.43 34.62
N TYR A 25 -14.98 4.16 34.77
CA TYR A 25 -13.97 4.54 33.76
C TYR A 25 -14.17 3.83 32.43
N LEU A 26 -14.47 2.53 32.44
CA LEU A 26 -14.77 1.75 31.23
C LEU A 26 -16.06 2.24 30.54
N ARG A 27 -17.09 2.57 31.30
CA ARG A 27 -18.35 3.09 30.78
C ARG A 27 -18.20 4.49 30.17
N LEU A 28 -17.46 5.38 30.82
CA LEU A 28 -17.15 6.73 30.32
C LEU A 28 -16.27 6.67 29.06
N THR A 29 -15.31 5.75 29.01
CA THR A 29 -14.46 5.56 27.83
C THR A 29 -15.27 5.03 26.65
N LYS A 30 -16.16 4.05 26.88
CA LYS A 30 -17.05 3.49 25.85
C LYS A 30 -18.03 4.56 25.32
N GLN A 31 -18.62 5.38 26.19
CA GLN A 31 -19.50 6.49 25.79
C GLN A 31 -18.73 7.56 24.98
N ARG A 32 -17.51 7.89 25.37
CA ARG A 32 -16.66 8.83 24.62
C ARG A 32 -16.30 8.28 23.23
N ILE A 33 -15.94 7.01 23.13
CA ILE A 33 -15.64 6.36 21.84
C ILE A 33 -16.88 6.37 20.94
N ILE A 34 -18.04 5.98 21.47
CA ILE A 34 -19.29 6.02 20.70
C ILE A 34 -19.63 7.47 20.31
N GLY A 35 -19.48 8.43 21.22
CA GLY A 35 -19.72 9.85 20.93
C GLY A 35 -18.81 10.39 19.83
N THR A 36 -17.51 10.04 19.86
CA THR A 36 -16.58 10.46 18.79
C THR A 36 -16.90 9.80 17.46
N LEU A 37 -17.28 8.52 17.46
CA LEU A 37 -17.70 7.82 16.23
C LEU A 37 -18.97 8.43 15.63
N VAL A 38 -19.96 8.75 16.46
CA VAL A 38 -21.19 9.42 16.01
C VAL A 38 -20.89 10.83 15.51
N ALA A 39 -20.06 11.58 16.22
CA ALA A 39 -19.67 12.93 15.81
C ALA A 39 -18.91 12.93 14.47
N THR A 40 -17.98 12.00 14.27
CA THR A 40 -17.27 11.85 12.98
C THR A 40 -18.20 11.41 11.86
N LEU A 41 -19.16 10.52 12.14
CA LEU A 41 -20.17 10.12 11.15
C LEU A 41 -21.07 11.29 10.76
N VAL A 42 -21.57 12.03 11.73
CA VAL A 42 -22.42 13.22 11.47
C VAL A 42 -21.63 14.28 10.69
N LEU A 43 -20.38 14.53 11.08
CA LEU A 43 -19.52 15.48 10.35
C LEU A 43 -19.28 15.01 8.91
N SER A 44 -19.02 13.72 8.69
CA SER A 44 -18.83 13.20 7.32
C SER A 44 -20.10 13.31 6.47
N LEU A 45 -21.27 13.06 7.06
CA LEU A 45 -22.56 13.23 6.37
C LEU A 45 -22.84 14.70 6.02
N LEU A 46 -22.53 15.63 6.93
CA LEU A 46 -22.66 17.07 6.68
C LEU A 46 -21.71 17.52 5.56
N LEU A 47 -20.46 17.04 5.57
CA LEU A 47 -19.52 17.35 4.50
C LEU A 47 -20.00 16.78 3.15
N VAL A 48 -20.45 15.54 3.11
CA VAL A 48 -21.01 14.95 1.88
C VAL A 48 -22.24 15.74 1.42
N SER A 49 -23.16 16.10 2.34
CA SER A 49 -24.34 16.89 1.97
C SER A 49 -24.00 18.29 1.43
N SER A 50 -22.90 18.88 1.90
CA SER A 50 -22.43 20.19 1.37
C SER A 50 -21.72 20.09 0.03
N MET A 51 -21.21 18.91 -0.34
CA MET A 51 -20.54 18.68 -1.63
C MET A 51 -21.50 18.26 -2.75
N VAL A 52 -22.65 17.70 -2.38
CA VAL A 52 -23.68 17.26 -3.34
C VAL A 52 -24.64 18.42 -3.61
N GLU A 53 -24.48 19.10 -4.75
CA GLU A 53 -25.33 20.20 -5.17
C GLU A 53 -26.74 19.76 -5.55
N ASP A 54 -26.87 18.53 -6.08
CA ASP A 54 -28.17 18.02 -6.57
C ASP A 54 -28.31 16.53 -6.23
N TRP A 55 -29.12 16.24 -5.22
CA TRP A 55 -29.48 14.88 -4.81
C TRP A 55 -30.39 14.17 -5.82
N GLY A 56 -31.03 14.93 -6.74
CA GLY A 56 -31.85 14.39 -7.83
C GLY A 56 -31.02 13.49 -8.76
N ARG A 57 -29.74 13.79 -8.96
CA ARG A 57 -28.86 12.95 -9.78
C ARG A 57 -28.68 11.53 -9.24
N LEU A 58 -28.88 11.34 -7.94
CA LEU A 58 -28.80 10.00 -7.35
C LEU A 58 -30.01 9.13 -7.76
N SER A 59 -31.17 9.76 -7.97
CA SER A 59 -32.38 9.06 -8.47
C SER A 59 -32.23 8.64 -9.93
N ASP A 60 -31.43 9.36 -10.72
CA ASP A 60 -31.13 9.04 -12.13
C ASP A 60 -30.01 7.98 -12.25
N GLY A 61 -29.31 7.68 -11.15
CA GLY A 61 -28.21 6.72 -11.10
C GLY A 61 -28.52 5.36 -11.70
N PRO A 62 -29.65 4.70 -11.37
CA PRO A 62 -30.03 3.43 -11.98
C PRO A 62 -30.25 3.51 -13.49
N GLY A 63 -30.84 4.61 -13.98
CA GLY A 63 -31.01 4.86 -15.41
C GLY A 63 -29.67 5.02 -16.14
N ASN A 64 -28.79 5.85 -15.59
CA ASN A 64 -27.44 6.06 -16.12
C ASN A 64 -26.60 4.78 -16.07
N LEU A 65 -26.77 3.95 -15.05
CA LEU A 65 -26.09 2.65 -14.95
C LEU A 65 -26.54 1.69 -16.06
N ILE A 66 -27.86 1.65 -16.36
CA ILE A 66 -28.39 0.82 -17.44
C ILE A 66 -27.86 1.31 -18.79
N ILE A 67 -27.82 2.62 -19.03
CA ILE A 67 -27.25 3.22 -20.25
C ILE A 67 -25.75 2.82 -20.35
N PHE A 68 -24.99 2.99 -19.29
CA PHE A 68 -23.58 2.62 -19.26
C PHE A 68 -23.36 1.13 -19.55
N ILE A 69 -24.19 0.23 -18.99
CA ILE A 69 -24.11 -1.20 -19.25
C ILE A 69 -24.39 -1.50 -20.72
N ASN A 70 -25.42 -0.88 -21.30
CA ASN A 70 -25.82 -1.13 -22.67
C ASN A 70 -24.91 -0.50 -23.73
N GLU A 71 -24.23 0.60 -23.39
CA GLU A 71 -23.33 1.29 -24.33
C GLU A 71 -21.87 0.87 -24.18
N SER A 72 -21.42 0.54 -22.98
CA SER A 72 -20.01 0.31 -22.70
C SER A 72 -19.67 -1.14 -22.35
N LEU A 73 -20.65 -1.92 -21.84
CA LEU A 73 -20.39 -3.29 -21.40
C LEU A 73 -21.11 -4.34 -22.25
N TRP A 74 -22.26 -4.00 -22.86
CA TRP A 74 -23.05 -4.96 -23.62
C TRP A 74 -23.60 -4.37 -24.93
N PRO A 75 -23.36 -5.01 -26.10
CA PRO A 75 -22.54 -6.22 -26.29
C PRO A 75 -21.04 -5.95 -26.10
N PRO A 76 -20.26 -6.89 -25.54
CA PRO A 76 -18.81 -6.71 -25.40
C PRO A 76 -18.17 -6.56 -26.79
N ASP A 77 -17.26 -5.61 -26.90
CA ASP A 77 -16.50 -5.40 -28.13
C ASP A 77 -15.41 -6.47 -28.26
N TRP A 78 -15.68 -7.50 -29.05
CA TRP A 78 -14.78 -8.60 -29.31
C TRP A 78 -13.59 -8.21 -30.21
N SER A 79 -13.62 -7.04 -30.85
CA SER A 79 -12.50 -6.56 -31.69
C SER A 79 -11.20 -6.40 -30.90
N VAL A 80 -11.32 -6.23 -29.59
CA VAL A 80 -10.16 -6.12 -28.65
C VAL A 80 -9.36 -7.45 -28.59
N ILE A 81 -10.01 -8.59 -28.88
CA ILE A 81 -9.39 -9.93 -28.88
C ILE A 81 -8.95 -10.32 -30.29
N GLU A 82 -9.49 -9.69 -31.32
CA GLU A 82 -9.11 -9.99 -32.70
C GLU A 82 -7.68 -9.53 -33.03
N PRO A 83 -6.94 -10.27 -33.86
CA PRO A 83 -5.60 -9.87 -34.28
C PRO A 83 -5.66 -8.53 -35.01
N GLN A 84 -4.88 -7.57 -34.55
CA GLN A 84 -4.81 -6.24 -35.13
C GLN A 84 -3.46 -6.04 -35.86
N ALA A 85 -3.48 -5.26 -36.94
CA ALA A 85 -2.26 -4.93 -37.67
C ALA A 85 -1.30 -4.01 -36.88
N TYR A 86 -1.79 -3.39 -35.79
CA TYR A 86 -1.00 -2.51 -34.95
C TYR A 86 -1.25 -2.85 -33.48
N PRO A 87 -0.20 -3.00 -32.66
CA PRO A 87 1.22 -2.98 -33.04
C PRO A 87 1.55 -4.18 -33.93
N VAL A 88 2.38 -3.95 -34.96
CA VAL A 88 2.73 -4.97 -35.94
C VAL A 88 3.25 -6.22 -35.24
N CYS A 89 2.57 -7.33 -35.40
CA CYS A 89 3.05 -8.64 -35.00
C CYS A 89 4.22 -9.06 -35.89
N THR A 90 5.44 -8.90 -35.38
CA THR A 90 6.68 -9.27 -36.12
C THR A 90 7.03 -10.74 -36.02
N VAL A 91 6.34 -11.49 -35.16
CA VAL A 91 6.57 -12.91 -34.90
C VAL A 91 5.33 -13.68 -35.38
N TYR A 92 5.53 -14.74 -36.15
CA TYR A 92 4.44 -15.68 -36.48
C TYR A 92 3.88 -16.25 -35.18
N PRO A 93 2.69 -15.82 -34.75
CA PRO A 93 2.17 -16.24 -33.46
C PRO A 93 1.75 -17.71 -33.55
N LEU A 94 2.06 -18.48 -32.51
CA LEU A 94 1.51 -19.82 -32.35
C LEU A 94 -0.04 -19.81 -32.32
N PHE A 95 -0.58 -18.67 -31.88
CA PHE A 95 -2.01 -18.40 -31.79
C PHE A 95 -2.28 -16.95 -32.20
N ASP A 96 -3.28 -16.73 -33.04
CA ASP A 96 -3.62 -15.42 -33.62
C ASP A 96 -3.98 -14.38 -32.50
N PHE A 97 -4.55 -14.82 -31.40
CA PHE A 97 -4.94 -13.91 -30.31
C PHE A 97 -3.76 -13.18 -29.63
N THR A 98 -2.51 -13.69 -29.80
CA THR A 98 -1.31 -13.03 -29.25
C THR A 98 -1.01 -11.69 -29.91
N CYS A 99 -1.63 -11.40 -31.06
CA CYS A 99 -1.57 -10.12 -31.74
C CYS A 99 -2.74 -9.19 -31.40
N SER A 100 -3.56 -9.56 -30.43
CA SER A 100 -4.66 -8.73 -30.00
C SER A 100 -4.20 -7.61 -29.08
N THR A 101 -4.91 -6.47 -29.10
CA THR A 101 -4.65 -5.32 -28.24
C THR A 101 -4.73 -5.71 -26.76
N ALA A 102 -5.70 -6.56 -26.40
CA ALA A 102 -5.87 -7.05 -25.03
C ALA A 102 -4.66 -7.85 -24.54
N TRP A 103 -4.15 -8.78 -25.37
CA TRP A 103 -2.98 -9.59 -25.02
C TRP A 103 -1.73 -8.74 -24.83
N ILE A 104 -1.47 -7.86 -25.79
CA ILE A 104 -0.29 -6.97 -25.74
C ILE A 104 -0.36 -6.06 -24.52
N GLY A 105 -1.51 -5.41 -24.27
CA GLY A 105 -1.71 -4.57 -23.11
C GLY A 105 -1.54 -5.32 -21.78
N MET A 106 -2.06 -6.56 -21.70
CA MET A 106 -1.88 -7.40 -20.52
C MET A 106 -0.40 -7.74 -20.28
N VAL A 107 0.32 -8.14 -21.33
CA VAL A 107 1.75 -8.49 -21.21
C VAL A 107 2.58 -7.27 -20.83
N GLU A 108 2.33 -6.10 -21.43
CA GLU A 108 3.03 -4.87 -21.07
C GLU A 108 2.73 -4.45 -19.62
N THR A 109 1.48 -4.55 -19.18
CA THR A 109 1.10 -4.29 -17.78
C THR A 109 1.83 -5.20 -16.80
N ILE A 110 1.93 -6.52 -17.11
CA ILE A 110 2.67 -7.47 -16.26
C ILE A 110 4.16 -7.09 -16.21
N LYS A 111 4.76 -6.74 -17.34
CA LYS A 111 6.17 -6.33 -17.41
C LYS A 111 6.42 -5.07 -16.57
N ILE A 112 5.56 -4.06 -16.69
CA ILE A 112 5.65 -2.81 -15.91
C ILE A 112 5.51 -3.12 -14.43
N ALA A 113 4.50 -3.90 -14.03
CA ALA A 113 4.25 -4.25 -12.63
C ALA A 113 5.41 -5.04 -12.03
N PHE A 114 5.94 -6.03 -12.75
CA PHE A 114 7.05 -6.85 -12.30
C PHE A 114 8.34 -6.02 -12.16
N ALA A 115 8.72 -5.30 -13.23
CA ALA A 115 9.93 -4.48 -13.23
C ALA A 115 9.90 -3.42 -12.13
N SER A 116 8.79 -2.67 -12.00
CA SER A 116 8.65 -1.63 -10.98
C SER A 116 8.69 -2.19 -9.55
N THR A 117 8.13 -3.38 -9.33
CA THR A 117 8.18 -4.03 -8.01
C THR A 117 9.59 -4.48 -7.66
N VAL A 118 10.30 -5.11 -8.60
CA VAL A 118 11.68 -5.57 -8.37
C VAL A 118 12.63 -4.41 -8.15
N PHE A 119 12.61 -3.38 -9.02
CA PHE A 119 13.44 -2.20 -8.83
C PHE A 119 13.04 -1.44 -7.56
N GLY A 120 11.75 -1.32 -7.29
CA GLY A 120 11.25 -0.74 -6.06
C GLY A 120 11.79 -1.44 -4.82
N MET A 121 11.78 -2.78 -4.79
CA MET A 121 12.31 -3.58 -3.68
C MET A 121 13.82 -3.39 -3.51
N ILE A 122 14.59 -3.48 -4.60
CA ILE A 122 16.06 -3.34 -4.57
C ILE A 122 16.48 -1.95 -4.05
N ILE A 123 15.78 -0.90 -4.47
CA ILE A 123 16.10 0.48 -4.07
C ILE A 123 15.57 0.78 -2.67
N SER A 124 14.38 0.32 -2.32
CA SER A 124 13.75 0.62 -1.02
C SER A 124 14.44 -0.06 0.15
N LEU A 125 14.96 -1.29 -0.03
CA LEU A 125 15.54 -2.07 1.06
C LEU A 125 16.73 -1.37 1.75
N PRO A 126 17.76 -0.88 1.04
CA PRO A 126 18.84 -0.15 1.70
C PRO A 126 18.36 1.15 2.36
N ILE A 127 17.42 1.86 1.74
CA ILE A 127 16.86 3.09 2.31
C ILE A 127 16.06 2.77 3.58
N SER A 128 15.30 1.67 3.60
CA SER A 128 14.54 1.22 4.78
C SER A 128 15.44 0.80 5.93
N LEU A 129 16.56 0.14 5.65
CA LEU A 129 17.58 -0.19 6.65
C LEU A 129 18.17 1.08 7.27
N LEU A 130 18.41 2.15 6.48
CA LEU A 130 18.84 3.45 6.99
C LEU A 130 17.71 4.16 7.77
N ALA A 131 16.46 4.00 7.37
CA ALA A 131 15.30 4.61 8.00
C ALA A 131 14.95 3.98 9.37
N ALA A 132 15.36 2.74 9.63
CA ALA A 132 15.06 2.00 10.85
C ALA A 132 15.81 2.58 12.06
N ARG A 133 15.06 3.05 13.09
CA ARG A 133 15.60 3.68 14.31
C ARG A 133 16.25 2.71 15.28
N ASN A 134 15.91 1.43 15.21
CA ASN A 134 16.56 0.38 15.99
C ASN A 134 17.99 0.08 15.51
N LEU A 135 18.31 0.44 14.25
CA LEU A 135 19.64 0.23 13.64
C LEU A 135 20.45 1.52 13.58
N ASN A 136 19.81 2.68 13.43
CA ASN A 136 20.49 3.93 13.15
C ASN A 136 20.04 5.07 14.07
N PRO A 137 20.94 6.06 14.33
CA PRO A 137 20.59 7.26 15.06
C PRO A 137 19.61 8.15 14.26
N THR A 138 18.90 9.01 14.97
CA THR A 138 17.83 9.85 14.39
C THR A 138 18.29 10.73 13.23
N TRP A 139 19.53 11.22 13.26
CA TRP A 139 20.06 12.07 12.19
C TRP A 139 20.28 11.34 10.84
N VAL A 140 20.40 9.99 10.86
CA VAL A 140 20.44 9.15 9.64
C VAL A 140 19.03 8.71 9.26
N SER A 141 18.23 8.27 10.25
CA SER A 141 16.90 7.71 9.97
C SER A 141 15.89 8.76 9.51
N LEU A 142 15.99 10.00 9.99
CA LEU A 142 15.04 11.06 9.63
C LEU A 142 15.10 11.43 8.13
N PRO A 143 16.28 11.76 7.54
CA PRO A 143 16.34 12.08 6.12
C PRO A 143 15.92 10.89 5.22
N ALA A 144 16.27 9.65 5.59
CA ALA A 144 15.83 8.47 4.87
C ALA A 144 14.29 8.34 4.87
N ARG A 145 13.65 8.57 6.01
CA ARG A 145 12.18 8.58 6.14
C ARG A 145 11.53 9.72 5.35
N LEU A 146 12.16 10.90 5.36
CA LEU A 146 11.66 12.03 4.57
C LEU A 146 11.74 11.72 3.08
N ALA A 147 12.84 11.15 2.58
CA ALA A 147 12.97 10.73 1.19
C ALA A 147 11.87 9.74 0.78
N LEU A 148 11.66 8.69 1.58
CA LEU A 148 10.57 7.72 1.34
C LEU A 148 9.18 8.38 1.39
N SER A 149 8.99 9.36 2.27
CA SER A 149 7.72 10.09 2.37
C SER A 149 7.45 10.97 1.16
N VAL A 150 8.48 11.60 0.60
CA VAL A 150 8.38 12.39 -0.64
C VAL A 150 7.99 11.49 -1.82
N CYS A 151 8.64 10.33 -1.98
CA CYS A 151 8.33 9.40 -3.07
C CYS A 151 6.84 8.95 -3.09
N ARG A 152 6.22 8.80 -1.92
CA ARG A 152 4.81 8.37 -1.79
C ARG A 152 3.81 9.50 -1.56
N SER A 153 4.25 10.75 -1.45
CA SER A 153 3.36 11.90 -1.23
C SER A 153 2.51 12.21 -2.45
N LEU A 154 3.00 11.89 -3.64
CA LEU A 154 2.30 12.09 -4.89
C LEU A 154 1.68 10.76 -5.37
N PRO A 155 0.46 10.79 -5.92
CA PRO A 155 -0.12 9.66 -6.62
C PRO A 155 0.77 9.19 -7.78
N SER A 156 0.77 7.89 -8.07
CA SER A 156 1.59 7.30 -9.14
C SER A 156 1.36 7.93 -10.51
N ILE A 157 0.14 8.39 -10.78
CA ILE A 157 -0.20 9.07 -12.04
C ILE A 157 0.54 10.40 -12.22
N ILE A 158 0.79 11.15 -11.15
CA ILE A 158 1.56 12.41 -11.23
C ILE A 158 3.03 12.09 -11.56
N TRP A 159 3.59 11.03 -10.96
CA TRP A 159 4.91 10.55 -11.33
C TRP A 159 4.95 10.08 -12.79
N ALA A 160 3.88 9.43 -13.29
CA ALA A 160 3.79 9.01 -14.69
C ALA A 160 3.84 10.22 -15.64
N ILE A 161 3.06 11.26 -15.38
CA ILE A 161 3.08 12.50 -16.18
C ILE A 161 4.48 13.13 -16.16
N PHE A 162 5.11 13.21 -14.99
CA PHE A 162 6.45 13.74 -14.85
C PHE A 162 7.49 12.97 -15.70
N PHE A 163 7.46 11.63 -15.64
CA PHE A 163 8.39 10.82 -16.43
C PHE A 163 8.05 10.78 -17.92
N VAL A 164 6.78 10.91 -18.30
CA VAL A 164 6.40 11.09 -19.71
C VAL A 164 7.00 12.37 -20.28
N ILE A 165 7.03 13.45 -19.53
CA ILE A 165 7.67 14.70 -19.96
C ILE A 165 9.20 14.53 -20.11
N LEU A 166 9.82 13.74 -19.21
CA LEU A 166 11.28 13.55 -19.21
C LEU A 166 11.78 12.58 -20.29
N VAL A 167 11.08 11.47 -20.48
CA VAL A 167 11.58 10.32 -21.27
C VAL A 167 10.69 10.05 -22.51
N GLY A 168 9.51 10.64 -22.55
CA GLY A 168 8.54 10.41 -23.62
C GLY A 168 7.48 9.35 -23.24
N PHE A 169 6.48 9.22 -24.12
CA PHE A 169 5.44 8.21 -23.96
C PHE A 169 6.02 6.80 -24.19
N GLY A 170 5.65 5.86 -23.31
CA GLY A 170 6.01 4.46 -23.45
C GLY A 170 6.02 3.69 -22.13
N PRO A 171 6.13 2.36 -22.18
CA PRO A 171 6.14 1.51 -20.98
C PRO A 171 7.26 1.86 -19.99
N PHE A 172 8.38 2.41 -20.49
CA PHE A 172 9.51 2.79 -19.63
C PHE A 172 9.20 3.93 -18.67
N SER A 173 8.44 4.95 -19.11
CA SER A 173 7.99 6.02 -18.22
C SER A 173 7.06 5.49 -17.13
N GLY A 174 6.22 4.50 -17.46
CA GLY A 174 5.37 3.79 -16.50
C GLY A 174 6.19 3.02 -15.45
N VAL A 175 7.23 2.29 -15.88
CA VAL A 175 8.14 1.58 -14.97
C VAL A 175 8.81 2.56 -14.00
N LEU A 176 9.32 3.69 -14.47
CA LEU A 176 9.97 4.69 -13.62
C LEU A 176 8.99 5.28 -12.58
N ALA A 177 7.81 5.67 -13.03
CA ALA A 177 6.78 6.24 -12.17
C ALA A 177 6.35 5.29 -11.05
N MET A 178 6.04 4.05 -11.44
CA MET A 178 5.64 3.01 -10.48
C MET A 178 6.79 2.62 -9.57
N THR A 179 8.04 2.62 -10.05
CA THR A 179 9.23 2.35 -9.21
C THR A 179 9.38 3.39 -8.11
N VAL A 180 9.32 4.69 -8.43
CA VAL A 180 9.45 5.76 -7.43
C VAL A 180 8.35 5.65 -6.37
N TYR A 181 7.12 5.45 -6.79
CA TYR A 181 6.00 5.26 -5.87
C TYR A 181 6.21 4.01 -5.00
N THR A 182 6.61 2.89 -5.60
CA THR A 182 6.89 1.63 -4.91
C THR A 182 8.01 1.78 -3.89
N VAL A 183 9.10 2.47 -4.22
CA VAL A 183 10.19 2.77 -3.27
C VAL A 183 9.66 3.46 -2.02
N GLY A 184 8.84 4.49 -2.20
CA GLY A 184 8.28 5.23 -1.08
C GLY A 184 7.36 4.38 -0.20
N TYR A 185 6.49 3.59 -0.83
CA TYR A 185 5.50 2.78 -0.12
C TYR A 185 6.14 1.55 0.54
N LEU A 186 6.90 0.78 -0.24
CA LEU A 186 7.59 -0.42 0.25
C LEU A 186 8.61 -0.06 1.32
N GLY A 187 9.40 0.99 1.09
CA GLY A 187 10.40 1.43 2.06
C GLY A 187 9.80 1.77 3.42
N LYS A 188 8.58 2.34 3.44
CA LYS A 188 7.86 2.57 4.70
C LYS A 188 7.50 1.25 5.39
N LEU A 189 6.86 0.34 4.68
CA LEU A 189 6.45 -0.94 5.25
C LEU A 189 7.66 -1.74 5.75
N GLN A 190 8.77 -1.72 5.00
CA GLN A 190 10.00 -2.41 5.34
C GLN A 190 10.64 -1.86 6.63
N TYR A 191 10.80 -0.53 6.78
CA TYR A 191 11.40 -0.03 8.02
C TYR A 191 10.49 -0.24 9.23
N GLU A 192 9.16 -0.23 9.07
CA GLU A 192 8.20 -0.55 10.13
C GLU A 192 8.30 -2.03 10.54
N ALA A 193 8.43 -2.95 9.58
CA ALA A 193 8.67 -4.36 9.85
C ALA A 193 10.01 -4.59 10.58
N ILE A 194 11.08 -3.92 10.13
CA ILE A 194 12.40 -3.99 10.76
C ILE A 194 12.36 -3.44 12.19
N GLU A 195 11.64 -2.36 12.45
CA GLU A 195 11.47 -1.81 13.80
C GLU A 195 10.61 -2.71 14.71
N GLY A 196 9.70 -3.47 14.11
CA GLY A 196 8.86 -4.45 14.81
C GLY A 196 9.60 -5.72 15.25
N LEU A 197 10.82 -5.97 14.77
CA LEU A 197 11.62 -7.13 15.17
C LEU A 197 11.88 -7.14 16.68
N SER A 198 11.91 -8.34 17.25
CA SER A 198 12.30 -8.54 18.65
C SER A 198 13.74 -8.05 18.88
N ARG A 199 14.00 -7.52 20.08
CA ARG A 199 15.34 -7.00 20.42
C ARG A 199 16.38 -8.12 20.63
N THR A 200 15.94 -9.33 20.95
CA THR A 200 16.83 -10.44 21.28
C THR A 200 17.85 -10.76 20.18
N PRO A 201 17.49 -10.94 18.89
CA PRO A 201 18.45 -11.18 17.82
C PRO A 201 19.40 -10.00 17.61
N LEU A 202 18.90 -8.77 17.76
CA LEU A 202 19.72 -7.55 17.60
C LEU A 202 20.75 -7.41 18.74
N ASP A 203 20.36 -7.72 19.98
CA ASP A 203 21.27 -7.65 21.12
C ASP A 203 22.29 -8.79 21.07
N ALA A 204 21.90 -9.97 20.61
CA ALA A 204 22.82 -11.09 20.37
C ALA A 204 23.87 -10.71 19.29
N SER A 205 23.46 -10.11 18.18
CA SER A 205 24.41 -9.66 17.13
C SER A 205 25.41 -8.62 17.63
N ARG A 206 24.95 -7.69 18.48
CA ARG A 206 25.82 -6.69 19.11
C ARG A 206 26.78 -7.32 20.10
N ALA A 207 26.33 -8.31 20.87
CA ALA A 207 27.19 -9.05 21.81
C ALA A 207 28.29 -9.86 21.09
N MET A 208 28.00 -10.35 19.88
CA MET A 208 28.98 -11.00 19.00
C MET A 208 29.93 -10.02 18.31
N GLY A 209 29.75 -8.71 18.46
CA GLY A 209 30.60 -7.68 17.86
C GLY A 209 30.38 -7.50 16.36
N LEU A 210 29.24 -7.93 15.80
CA LEU A 210 28.92 -7.76 14.38
C LEU A 210 28.80 -6.28 14.01
N SER A 211 29.33 -5.93 12.83
CA SER A 211 29.13 -4.62 12.25
C SER A 211 27.68 -4.39 11.86
N LYS A 212 27.28 -3.13 11.62
CA LYS A 212 25.90 -2.79 11.22
C LYS A 212 25.47 -3.49 9.94
N ILE A 213 26.37 -3.64 8.98
CA ILE A 213 26.10 -4.30 7.70
C ILE A 213 25.91 -5.79 7.91
N GLU A 214 26.78 -6.43 8.69
CA GLU A 214 26.67 -7.85 9.04
C GLU A 214 25.39 -8.14 9.83
N THR A 215 25.01 -7.27 10.77
CA THR A 215 23.74 -7.35 11.49
C THR A 215 22.56 -7.20 10.54
N ALA A 216 22.61 -6.25 9.60
CA ALA A 216 21.53 -6.05 8.62
C ALA A 216 21.36 -7.26 7.70
N LEU A 217 22.45 -7.76 7.12
CA LEU A 217 22.40 -8.87 6.15
C LEU A 217 22.21 -10.24 6.81
N GLY A 218 22.87 -10.47 7.98
CA GLY A 218 22.88 -11.78 8.64
C GLY A 218 21.74 -11.99 9.63
N VAL A 219 21.14 -10.94 10.14
CA VAL A 219 20.11 -11.03 11.20
C VAL A 219 18.81 -10.36 10.76
N VAL A 220 18.84 -9.07 10.41
CA VAL A 220 17.63 -8.29 10.17
C VAL A 220 16.87 -8.77 8.94
N ILE A 221 17.55 -8.91 7.80
CA ILE A 221 16.91 -9.33 6.54
C ILE A 221 16.37 -10.76 6.65
N PRO A 222 17.11 -11.76 7.14
CA PRO A 222 16.56 -13.11 7.31
C PRO A 222 15.38 -13.18 8.29
N GLU A 223 15.44 -12.46 9.40
CA GLU A 223 14.38 -12.44 10.41
C GLU A 223 13.10 -11.77 9.89
N SER A 224 13.24 -10.71 9.07
CA SER A 224 12.11 -10.02 8.45
C SER A 224 11.69 -10.59 7.09
N ALA A 225 12.35 -11.65 6.58
CA ALA A 225 12.17 -12.12 5.21
C ALA A 225 10.71 -12.45 4.84
N ASN A 226 9.97 -13.10 5.73
CA ASN A 226 8.57 -13.44 5.49
C ASN A 226 7.70 -12.19 5.28
N GLU A 227 7.92 -11.16 6.11
CA GLU A 227 7.21 -9.90 6.01
C GLU A 227 7.60 -9.15 4.72
N LEU A 228 8.90 -9.11 4.41
CA LEU A 228 9.43 -8.46 3.20
C LEU A 228 8.88 -9.10 1.92
N ILE A 229 8.79 -10.43 1.88
CA ILE A 229 8.22 -11.18 0.74
C ILE A 229 6.72 -10.90 0.63
N SER A 230 5.99 -10.92 1.73
CA SER A 230 4.56 -10.61 1.75
C SER A 230 4.28 -9.20 1.22
N GLN A 231 5.06 -8.22 1.66
CA GLN A 231 4.98 -6.84 1.19
C GLN A 231 5.31 -6.69 -0.30
N MET A 232 6.29 -7.46 -0.80
CA MET A 232 6.65 -7.47 -2.22
C MET A 232 5.50 -8.02 -3.08
N ILE A 233 4.87 -9.12 -2.67
CA ILE A 233 3.72 -9.72 -3.37
C ILE A 233 2.54 -8.74 -3.37
N PHE A 234 2.26 -8.12 -2.24
CA PHE A 234 1.23 -7.08 -2.13
C PHE A 234 1.48 -5.91 -3.08
N MET A 235 2.73 -5.43 -3.15
CA MET A 235 3.08 -4.33 -4.06
C MET A 235 3.04 -4.74 -5.53
N PHE A 236 3.36 -5.99 -5.85
CA PHE A 236 3.20 -6.49 -7.22
C PHE A 236 1.72 -6.48 -7.64
N GLU A 237 0.82 -6.96 -6.79
CA GLU A 237 -0.63 -6.90 -7.03
C GLU A 237 -1.12 -5.45 -7.18
N TYR A 238 -0.64 -4.55 -6.31
CA TYR A 238 -0.96 -3.12 -6.39
C TYR A 238 -0.48 -2.51 -7.71
N ASN A 239 0.77 -2.74 -8.08
CA ASN A 239 1.38 -2.22 -9.30
C ASN A 239 0.70 -2.79 -10.55
N PHE A 240 0.26 -4.05 -10.52
CA PHE A 240 -0.49 -4.65 -11.61
C PHE A 240 -1.81 -3.92 -11.86
N ARG A 241 -2.58 -3.62 -10.81
CA ARG A 241 -3.84 -2.87 -10.94
C ARG A 241 -3.64 -1.45 -11.44
N HIS A 242 -2.62 -0.76 -10.94
CA HIS A 242 -2.35 0.63 -11.36
C HIS A 242 -1.63 0.71 -12.71
N GLY A 243 -0.86 -0.30 -13.06
CA GLY A 243 -0.20 -0.42 -14.36
C GLY A 243 -1.18 -0.44 -15.54
N THR A 244 -2.38 -0.98 -15.36
CA THR A 244 -3.43 -0.98 -16.40
C THR A 244 -3.90 0.41 -16.80
N VAL A 245 -3.69 1.41 -15.95
CA VAL A 245 -4.08 2.81 -16.22
C VAL A 245 -2.93 3.61 -16.81
N ILE A 246 -1.68 3.20 -16.53
CA ILE A 246 -0.47 3.95 -16.89
C ILE A 246 0.22 3.37 -18.14
N GLY A 247 0.07 2.08 -18.40
CA GLY A 247 0.60 1.39 -19.59
C GLY A 247 -0.40 1.37 -20.69
#